data_55153d61ea82d6fdff13dc7c81c5e9bd
#
_entry.id   55153d61ea82d6fdff13dc7c81c5e9bd
#
_cell.length_a   1.000
_cell.length_b   1.000
_cell.length_c   1.000
_cell.angle_alpha   90.00
_cell.angle_beta   90.00
_cell.angle_gamma   90.00
#
_symmetry.space_group_name_H-M   'P 1'
#
loop_
_entity.id
_entity.type
_entity.pdbx_description
1 polymer ?
#
loop_
_entity_poly.entity_id
_entity_poly.type
_entity_poly.pdbx_seq_one_letter_code
_entity_poly.pdbx_strand_id
1 'polypeptide(L)'
;MKQILQDMANGGTTVTEAPVPQCSKGHLLISTTTSLISAGTERMLVGFGKASLIDKARQQPEKVKMVLEKVQTDGLLTTYDAVKSKLAQPLALGYCNVGIVHEVGANVDDFQVGDRVVSNGPHADMVKVPKNLCAKIPDNVSDESASFAVVASIGLQGIRLAQPTLGESFVVTGAGLIGLLTIQMLRANGCRVLAIDFDQSKLDLAKQFGAEICNPGKGEDPVAVGLAFSRGAGVDGVIITASTKVSDPVIQAARMSRKRGRIILVGVTGLELNRADFYEKELSFQVSCSYGPGRYDTEYEDKGNDYPLGFVRWTEQRNFVAVLDMMAAGTLNVEPLITQRFEFEDAPKAYDALTEDKSGLGLLLKYNSPVETRLEKRVVLRPISIEAKNAVVGFIGAGNYASRVLIPAFKKASSQLHTIVTSGGINGVIHGEKTGFAEASTDLDGLLNNKDINTVAIATRHNSHAYFVERVLSAGKNVFVEKPLALTVEEIEKIETIYNQNIQNNQYARVMVGFNRRFSPQVQKMKTLLDTVKEPKSF
;
A
#
# COMPACT_ATOMS: atom_id res chain seq x y z
N MET A 1 -4.61 -8.45 15.79
CA MET A 1 -4.86 -7.07 15.29
C MET A 1 -6.06 -7.03 14.35
N LYS A 2 -6.63 -5.83 14.14
CA LYS A 2 -7.72 -5.61 13.15
C LYS A 2 -7.24 -4.67 12.05
N GLN A 3 -7.74 -4.86 10.82
CA GLN A 3 -7.39 -4.04 9.64
C GLN A 3 -8.59 -3.84 8.74
N ILE A 4 -8.69 -2.66 8.11
CA ILE A 4 -9.75 -2.36 7.14
C ILE A 4 -9.35 -2.87 5.77
N LEU A 5 -10.24 -3.66 5.18
CA LEU A 5 -10.09 -4.23 3.85
C LEU A 5 -11.26 -3.85 2.96
N GLN A 6 -10.95 -3.52 1.70
CA GLN A 6 -11.90 -3.30 0.62
C GLN A 6 -11.96 -4.53 -0.28
N ASP A 7 -13.10 -5.16 -0.38
CA ASP A 7 -13.33 -6.20 -1.38
C ASP A 7 -13.54 -5.55 -2.76
N MET A 8 -12.64 -5.88 -3.67
CA MET A 8 -12.68 -5.32 -5.03
C MET A 8 -13.63 -6.10 -5.95
N ALA A 9 -14.17 -7.24 -5.54
CA ALA A 9 -15.13 -8.03 -6.30
C ALA A 9 -16.56 -7.61 -6.01
N ASN A 10 -16.93 -7.50 -4.73
CA ASN A 10 -18.30 -7.20 -4.27
C ASN A 10 -18.49 -5.77 -3.72
N GLY A 11 -17.40 -5.02 -3.53
CA GLY A 11 -17.45 -3.63 -3.10
C GLY A 11 -17.67 -3.42 -1.59
N GLY A 12 -17.61 -4.49 -0.78
CA GLY A 12 -17.74 -4.38 0.67
C GLY A 12 -16.47 -3.85 1.34
N THR A 13 -16.65 -3.00 2.35
CA THR A 13 -15.57 -2.58 3.25
C THR A 13 -15.76 -3.29 4.59
N THR A 14 -14.74 -3.98 5.08
CA THR A 14 -14.81 -4.80 6.30
C THR A 14 -13.64 -4.52 7.23
N VAL A 15 -13.88 -4.65 8.54
CA VAL A 15 -12.83 -4.75 9.55
C VAL A 15 -12.51 -6.23 9.75
N THR A 16 -11.30 -6.63 9.40
CA THR A 16 -10.87 -8.04 9.42
C THR A 16 -9.88 -8.25 10.53
N GLU A 17 -10.09 -9.28 11.34
CA GLU A 17 -9.16 -9.71 12.38
C GLU A 17 -8.01 -10.53 11.76
N ALA A 18 -6.77 -10.24 12.18
CA ALA A 18 -5.58 -10.92 11.70
C ALA A 18 -4.50 -11.01 12.79
N PRO A 19 -3.56 -11.97 12.67
CA PRO A 19 -2.36 -11.97 13.50
C PRO A 19 -1.58 -10.68 13.35
N VAL A 20 -0.96 -10.21 14.45
CA VAL A 20 -0.07 -9.04 14.41
C VAL A 20 1.12 -9.30 13.46
N PRO A 21 1.52 -8.36 12.60
CA PRO A 21 2.67 -8.56 11.73
C PRO A 21 3.98 -8.65 12.53
N GLN A 22 4.90 -9.49 12.06
CA GLN A 22 6.25 -9.54 12.63
C GLN A 22 7.03 -8.27 12.26
N CYS A 23 7.66 -7.64 13.26
CA CYS A 23 8.63 -6.58 12.99
C CYS A 23 9.84 -7.17 12.27
N SER A 24 10.27 -6.55 11.19
CA SER A 24 11.39 -7.02 10.37
C SER A 24 12.49 -5.97 10.30
N LYS A 25 13.69 -6.39 9.86
CA LYS A 25 14.82 -5.50 9.66
C LYS A 25 14.42 -4.26 8.85
N GLY A 26 14.79 -3.06 9.30
CA GLY A 26 14.49 -1.79 8.65
C GLY A 26 13.06 -1.27 8.84
N HIS A 27 12.26 -1.92 9.70
CA HIS A 27 10.85 -1.59 9.90
C HIS A 27 10.56 -1.21 11.35
N LEU A 28 9.45 -0.53 11.55
CA LEU A 28 8.82 -0.27 12.83
C LEU A 28 7.50 -1.02 12.91
N LEU A 29 7.18 -1.56 14.09
CA LEU A 29 5.83 -1.99 14.45
C LEU A 29 5.20 -0.89 15.29
N ILE A 30 4.10 -0.33 14.83
CA ILE A 30 3.46 0.85 15.41
C ILE A 30 2.06 0.47 15.91
N SER A 31 1.76 0.81 17.15
CA SER A 31 0.41 0.75 17.71
C SER A 31 -0.32 2.04 17.33
N THR A 32 -1.34 1.93 16.49
CA THR A 32 -2.08 3.06 15.95
C THR A 32 -2.92 3.75 17.02
N THR A 33 -2.90 5.08 17.04
CA THR A 33 -3.78 5.93 17.86
C THR A 33 -4.85 6.63 17.02
N THR A 34 -4.46 7.06 15.82
CA THR A 34 -5.34 7.80 14.89
C THR A 34 -4.93 7.52 13.46
N SER A 35 -5.88 7.46 12.55
CA SER A 35 -5.59 7.51 11.11
C SER A 35 -6.59 8.37 10.37
N LEU A 36 -6.14 8.99 9.25
CA LEU A 36 -6.94 9.88 8.42
C LEU A 36 -7.43 9.15 7.17
N ILE A 37 -8.74 9.08 6.98
CA ILE A 37 -9.36 8.71 5.70
C ILE A 37 -9.24 9.90 4.75
N SER A 38 -8.49 9.71 3.68
CA SER A 38 -8.35 10.71 2.61
C SER A 38 -9.51 10.64 1.65
N ALA A 39 -10.45 11.58 1.79
CA ALA A 39 -11.72 11.55 1.08
C ALA A 39 -11.59 11.41 -0.46
N GLY A 40 -10.58 12.01 -1.08
CA GLY A 40 -10.37 11.93 -2.53
C GLY A 40 -9.97 10.54 -3.00
N THR A 41 -8.86 10.03 -2.48
CA THR A 41 -8.25 8.76 -2.91
C THR A 41 -9.10 7.55 -2.52
N GLU A 42 -9.58 7.53 -1.27
CA GLU A 42 -10.27 6.34 -0.77
C GLU A 42 -11.71 6.25 -1.31
N ARG A 43 -12.40 7.38 -1.52
CA ARG A 43 -13.68 7.40 -2.24
C ARG A 43 -13.54 6.79 -3.65
N MET A 44 -12.46 7.09 -4.36
CA MET A 44 -12.20 6.51 -5.68
C MET A 44 -11.99 4.99 -5.59
N LEU A 45 -11.25 4.50 -4.60
CA LEU A 45 -11.00 3.07 -4.40
C LEU A 45 -12.28 2.32 -4.05
N VAL A 46 -13.07 2.84 -3.10
CA VAL A 46 -14.36 2.25 -2.69
C VAL A 46 -15.36 2.30 -3.84
N GLY A 47 -15.45 3.44 -4.56
CA GLY A 47 -16.28 3.59 -5.74
C GLY A 47 -15.92 2.60 -6.84
N PHE A 48 -14.63 2.37 -7.08
CA PHE A 48 -14.18 1.33 -8.01
C PHE A 48 -14.56 -0.08 -7.52
N GLY A 49 -14.42 -0.38 -6.23
CA GLY A 49 -14.85 -1.64 -5.63
C GLY A 49 -16.35 -1.91 -5.86
N LYS A 50 -17.20 -0.90 -5.62
CA LYS A 50 -18.66 -0.97 -5.79
C LYS A 50 -19.13 -0.98 -7.26
N ALA A 51 -18.28 -0.63 -8.24
CA ALA A 51 -18.62 -0.54 -9.64
C ALA A 51 -18.87 -1.91 -10.28
N SER A 52 -19.74 -1.97 -11.31
CA SER A 52 -19.95 -3.19 -12.11
C SER A 52 -18.68 -3.60 -12.86
N LEU A 53 -18.55 -4.87 -13.26
CA LEU A 53 -17.41 -5.35 -14.05
C LEU A 53 -17.23 -4.56 -15.35
N ILE A 54 -18.32 -4.13 -15.97
CA ILE A 54 -18.31 -3.31 -17.20
C ILE A 54 -17.74 -1.92 -16.88
N ASP A 55 -18.18 -1.30 -15.78
CA ASP A 55 -17.70 0.02 -15.39
C ASP A 55 -16.24 -0.03 -14.90
N LYS A 56 -15.83 -1.10 -14.21
CA LYS A 56 -14.40 -1.36 -13.89
C LYS A 56 -13.55 -1.46 -15.15
N ALA A 57 -14.03 -2.15 -16.18
CA ALA A 57 -13.36 -2.25 -17.46
C ALA A 57 -13.24 -0.88 -18.16
N ARG A 58 -14.32 -0.09 -18.17
CA ARG A 58 -14.32 1.27 -18.74
C ARG A 58 -13.38 2.24 -18.00
N GLN A 59 -13.22 2.07 -16.69
CA GLN A 59 -12.33 2.90 -15.88
C GLN A 59 -10.84 2.56 -16.06
N GLN A 60 -10.52 1.37 -16.59
CA GLN A 60 -9.14 0.88 -16.74
C GLN A 60 -8.88 0.25 -18.11
N PRO A 61 -8.95 1.03 -19.20
CA PRO A 61 -8.85 0.51 -20.58
C PRO A 61 -7.50 -0.18 -20.84
N GLU A 62 -6.39 0.30 -20.27
CA GLU A 62 -5.08 -0.33 -20.40
C GLU A 62 -5.05 -1.75 -19.81
N LYS A 63 -5.70 -1.96 -18.65
CA LYS A 63 -5.80 -3.31 -18.09
C LYS A 63 -6.69 -4.23 -18.90
N VAL A 64 -7.73 -3.68 -19.55
CA VAL A 64 -8.57 -4.45 -20.49
C VAL A 64 -7.73 -4.92 -21.67
N LYS A 65 -6.88 -4.07 -22.23
CA LYS A 65 -5.96 -4.44 -23.31
C LYS A 65 -5.01 -5.55 -22.89
N MET A 66 -4.40 -5.46 -21.71
CA MET A 66 -3.56 -6.52 -21.15
C MET A 66 -4.33 -7.84 -20.95
N VAL A 67 -5.60 -7.77 -20.55
CA VAL A 67 -6.46 -8.96 -20.41
C VAL A 67 -6.73 -9.59 -21.78
N LEU A 68 -7.03 -8.78 -22.80
CA LEU A 68 -7.25 -9.28 -24.17
C LEU A 68 -5.98 -9.93 -24.75
N GLU A 69 -4.81 -9.34 -24.56
CA GLU A 69 -3.53 -9.93 -24.94
C GLU A 69 -3.30 -11.27 -24.22
N LYS A 70 -3.62 -11.33 -22.92
CA LYS A 70 -3.52 -12.56 -22.13
C LYS A 70 -4.53 -13.64 -22.56
N VAL A 71 -5.70 -13.28 -23.04
CA VAL A 71 -6.67 -14.23 -23.63
C VAL A 71 -6.07 -14.91 -24.87
N GLN A 72 -5.32 -14.17 -25.68
CA GLN A 72 -4.66 -14.72 -26.87
C GLN A 72 -3.54 -15.71 -26.53
N THR A 73 -2.81 -15.48 -25.42
CA THR A 73 -1.69 -16.33 -25.00
C THR A 73 -2.11 -17.51 -24.13
N ASP A 74 -2.97 -17.29 -23.14
CA ASP A 74 -3.30 -18.23 -22.07
C ASP A 74 -4.69 -18.88 -22.23
N GLY A 75 -5.50 -18.37 -23.16
CA GLY A 75 -6.88 -18.78 -23.38
C GLY A 75 -7.89 -18.08 -22.43
N LEU A 76 -9.17 -18.11 -22.85
CA LEU A 76 -10.25 -17.32 -22.23
C LEU A 76 -10.55 -17.74 -20.78
N LEU A 77 -10.64 -19.05 -20.51
CA LEU A 77 -10.97 -19.57 -19.18
C LEU A 77 -9.87 -19.28 -18.16
N THR A 78 -8.61 -19.52 -18.53
CA THR A 78 -7.43 -19.26 -17.68
C THR A 78 -7.31 -17.76 -17.35
N THR A 79 -7.56 -16.90 -18.32
CA THR A 79 -7.53 -15.46 -18.14
C THR A 79 -8.69 -14.96 -17.27
N TYR A 80 -9.90 -15.47 -17.47
CA TYR A 80 -11.05 -15.15 -16.62
C TYR A 80 -10.79 -15.51 -15.15
N ASP A 81 -10.29 -16.72 -14.89
CA ASP A 81 -9.94 -17.17 -13.53
C ASP A 81 -8.83 -16.32 -12.91
N ALA A 82 -7.84 -15.89 -13.70
CA ALA A 82 -6.78 -15.00 -13.23
C ALA A 82 -7.32 -13.60 -12.84
N VAL A 83 -8.21 -13.03 -13.65
CA VAL A 83 -8.86 -11.73 -13.37
C VAL A 83 -9.73 -11.84 -12.13
N LYS A 84 -10.60 -12.87 -12.07
CA LYS A 84 -11.46 -13.12 -10.92
C LYS A 84 -10.65 -13.29 -9.63
N SER A 85 -9.57 -14.07 -9.69
CA SER A 85 -8.67 -14.28 -8.55
C SER A 85 -7.99 -12.98 -8.10
N LYS A 86 -7.64 -12.09 -9.03
CA LYS A 86 -7.03 -10.79 -8.70
C LYS A 86 -8.03 -9.83 -8.07
N LEU A 87 -9.25 -9.77 -8.56
CA LEU A 87 -10.33 -8.97 -7.99
C LEU A 87 -10.80 -9.51 -6.62
N ALA A 88 -10.67 -10.81 -6.39
CA ALA A 88 -11.00 -11.45 -5.11
C ALA A 88 -9.91 -11.28 -4.04
N GLN A 89 -8.84 -10.52 -4.29
CA GLN A 89 -7.86 -10.14 -3.28
C GLN A 89 -8.30 -8.81 -2.66
N PRO A 90 -8.66 -8.77 -1.38
CA PRO A 90 -9.01 -7.53 -0.71
C PRO A 90 -7.82 -6.58 -0.68
N LEU A 91 -8.11 -5.29 -0.78
CA LEU A 91 -7.13 -4.21 -0.71
C LEU A 91 -7.15 -3.58 0.68
N ALA A 92 -5.99 -3.43 1.32
CA ALA A 92 -5.87 -2.63 2.53
C ALA A 92 -6.15 -1.15 2.22
N LEU A 93 -7.00 -0.50 3.01
CA LEU A 93 -7.30 0.92 2.90
C LEU A 93 -6.42 1.73 3.84
N GLY A 94 -6.23 3.00 3.49
CA GLY A 94 -5.47 3.98 4.26
C GLY A 94 -3.98 4.04 3.92
N TYR A 95 -3.41 5.22 4.22
CA TYR A 95 -1.98 5.53 4.06
C TYR A 95 -1.56 6.73 4.92
N CYS A 96 -2.36 7.08 5.92
CA CYS A 96 -2.11 8.20 6.83
C CYS A 96 -2.35 7.72 8.26
N ASN A 97 -1.32 7.15 8.86
CA ASN A 97 -1.35 6.50 10.16
C ASN A 97 -0.51 7.27 11.18
N VAL A 98 -1.01 7.39 12.39
CA VAL A 98 -0.30 7.94 13.55
C VAL A 98 -0.37 6.92 14.68
N GLY A 99 0.74 6.77 15.40
CA GLY A 99 0.76 5.87 16.55
C GLY A 99 2.06 5.94 17.34
N ILE A 100 2.22 4.98 18.23
CA ILE A 100 3.37 4.84 19.12
C ILE A 100 4.18 3.62 18.67
N VAL A 101 5.48 3.77 18.54
CA VAL A 101 6.40 2.67 18.20
C VAL A 101 6.34 1.62 19.31
N HIS A 102 5.92 0.41 18.95
CA HIS A 102 5.84 -0.74 19.85
C HIS A 102 7.09 -1.62 19.77
N GLU A 103 7.63 -1.80 18.56
CA GLU A 103 8.83 -2.60 18.32
C GLU A 103 9.67 -1.97 17.20
N VAL A 104 11.00 -2.06 17.34
CA VAL A 104 11.97 -1.53 16.38
C VAL A 104 12.76 -2.69 15.78
N GLY A 105 12.71 -2.84 14.48
CA GLY A 105 13.46 -3.86 13.75
C GLY A 105 14.95 -3.58 13.69
N ALA A 106 15.75 -4.60 13.46
CA ALA A 106 17.19 -4.44 13.30
C ALA A 106 17.54 -3.42 12.20
N ASN A 107 18.64 -2.69 12.35
CA ASN A 107 19.12 -1.62 11.44
C ASN A 107 18.18 -0.39 11.38
N VAL A 108 17.50 -0.09 12.45
CA VAL A 108 16.77 1.16 12.66
C VAL A 108 17.38 1.86 13.87
N ASP A 109 18.10 2.94 13.64
CA ASP A 109 18.84 3.65 14.68
C ASP A 109 18.18 4.98 15.07
N ASP A 110 17.28 5.50 14.20
CA ASP A 110 16.68 6.83 14.35
C ASP A 110 15.38 6.82 15.20
N PHE A 111 14.87 5.63 15.55
CA PHE A 111 13.63 5.45 16.29
C PHE A 111 13.82 4.55 17.50
N GLN A 112 12.99 4.76 18.52
CA GLN A 112 12.94 3.92 19.71
C GLN A 112 11.50 3.58 20.11
N VAL A 113 11.33 2.53 20.90
CA VAL A 113 10.03 2.18 21.50
C VAL A 113 9.51 3.34 22.33
N GLY A 114 8.23 3.68 22.14
CA GLY A 114 7.58 4.82 22.78
C GLY A 114 7.59 6.12 21.95
N ASP A 115 8.36 6.20 20.86
CA ASP A 115 8.30 7.37 19.97
C ASP A 115 6.90 7.51 19.35
N ARG A 116 6.37 8.74 19.35
CA ARG A 116 5.17 9.11 18.60
C ARG A 116 5.54 9.36 17.14
N VAL A 117 4.91 8.66 16.22
CA VAL A 117 5.26 8.73 14.79
C VAL A 117 4.04 8.83 13.88
N VAL A 118 4.21 9.56 12.78
CA VAL A 118 3.34 9.45 11.60
C VAL A 118 3.97 8.48 10.60
N SER A 119 3.15 7.76 9.87
CA SER A 119 3.59 6.82 8.83
C SER A 119 2.58 6.72 7.69
N ASN A 120 3.01 6.11 6.56
CA ASN A 120 2.11 5.74 5.48
C ASN A 120 1.40 4.40 5.70
N GLY A 121 1.32 3.92 6.94
CA GLY A 121 0.63 2.69 7.30
C GLY A 121 -0.86 2.70 6.94
N PRO A 122 -1.45 1.52 6.65
CA PRO A 122 -2.87 1.37 6.38
C PRO A 122 -3.72 1.59 7.63
N HIS A 123 -5.05 1.61 7.46
CA HIS A 123 -5.98 1.60 8.57
C HIS A 123 -6.00 0.25 9.27
N ALA A 124 -5.16 0.10 10.27
CA ALA A 124 -5.08 -1.07 11.14
C ALA A 124 -4.65 -0.63 12.55
N ASP A 125 -5.03 -1.39 13.56
CA ASP A 125 -4.67 -1.10 14.95
C ASP A 125 -3.19 -1.39 15.28
N MET A 126 -2.54 -2.24 14.45
CA MET A 126 -1.08 -2.43 14.44
C MET A 126 -0.58 -2.36 13.00
N VAL A 127 0.43 -1.55 12.74
CA VAL A 127 1.01 -1.43 11.39
C VAL A 127 2.51 -1.66 11.41
N LYS A 128 3.01 -2.40 10.41
CA LYS A 128 4.43 -2.56 10.15
C LYS A 128 4.82 -1.69 8.98
N VAL A 129 5.72 -0.73 9.21
CA VAL A 129 6.10 0.28 8.22
C VAL A 129 7.61 0.40 8.12
N PRO A 130 8.20 0.54 6.92
CA PRO A 130 9.61 0.84 6.75
C PRO A 130 10.00 2.17 7.41
N LYS A 131 11.20 2.25 7.97
CA LYS A 131 11.68 3.45 8.69
C LYS A 131 11.61 4.74 7.85
N ASN A 132 11.92 4.66 6.56
CA ASN A 132 11.93 5.81 5.65
C ASN A 132 10.52 6.35 5.31
N LEU A 133 9.47 5.64 5.72
CA LEU A 133 8.08 6.05 5.58
C LEU A 133 7.46 6.44 6.94
N CYS A 134 8.31 6.74 7.93
CA CYS A 134 7.94 7.19 9.26
C CYS A 134 8.63 8.50 9.61
N ALA A 135 7.98 9.38 10.39
CA ALA A 135 8.59 10.58 10.95
C ALA A 135 8.11 10.80 12.39
N LYS A 136 9.01 11.28 13.26
CA LYS A 136 8.67 11.62 14.66
C LYS A 136 7.78 12.84 14.70
N ILE A 137 6.80 12.82 15.59
CA ILE A 137 5.84 13.89 15.78
C ILE A 137 6.36 14.83 16.88
N PRO A 138 6.48 16.15 16.64
CA PRO A 138 6.82 17.12 17.67
C PRO A 138 5.80 17.11 18.84
N ASP A 139 6.24 17.38 20.06
CA ASP A 139 5.42 17.29 21.27
C ASP A 139 4.19 18.19 21.25
N ASN A 140 4.29 19.35 20.61
CA ASN A 140 3.21 20.33 20.49
C ASN A 140 2.26 20.06 19.31
N VAL A 141 2.43 18.96 18.55
CA VAL A 141 1.53 18.53 17.47
C VAL A 141 0.68 17.38 17.96
N SER A 142 -0.64 17.52 17.86
CA SER A 142 -1.58 16.45 18.24
C SER A 142 -1.54 15.29 17.24
N ASP A 143 -1.94 14.09 17.67
CA ASP A 143 -2.05 12.91 16.79
C ASP A 143 -3.05 13.15 15.64
N GLU A 144 -4.15 13.85 15.93
CA GLU A 144 -5.13 14.21 14.91
C GLU A 144 -4.53 15.11 13.84
N SER A 145 -3.80 16.14 14.24
CA SER A 145 -3.12 17.04 13.29
C SER A 145 -2.03 16.30 12.51
N ALA A 146 -1.21 15.52 13.20
CA ALA A 146 -0.13 14.75 12.58
C ALA A 146 -0.62 13.75 11.51
N SER A 147 -1.85 13.22 11.65
CA SER A 147 -2.42 12.30 10.67
C SER A 147 -2.57 12.90 9.26
N PHE A 148 -2.55 14.22 9.13
CA PHE A 148 -2.56 14.91 7.84
C PHE A 148 -1.18 15.03 7.18
N ALA A 149 -0.08 14.69 7.88
CA ALA A 149 1.27 14.95 7.36
C ALA A 149 1.57 14.23 6.05
N VAL A 150 1.13 12.98 5.90
CA VAL A 150 1.36 12.21 4.66
C VAL A 150 0.59 12.83 3.48
N VAL A 151 -0.70 13.14 3.66
CA VAL A 151 -1.51 13.75 2.59
C VAL A 151 -1.06 15.18 2.28
N ALA A 152 -0.62 15.95 3.27
CA ALA A 152 -0.07 17.29 3.07
C ALA A 152 1.24 17.26 2.28
N SER A 153 2.06 16.22 2.47
CA SER A 153 3.31 16.04 1.73
C SER A 153 3.10 15.82 0.23
N ILE A 154 1.92 15.36 -0.18
CA ILE A 154 1.54 15.30 -1.61
C ILE A 154 1.46 16.72 -2.20
N GLY A 155 0.79 17.63 -1.50
CA GLY A 155 0.74 19.05 -1.87
C GLY A 155 2.11 19.72 -1.81
N LEU A 156 2.90 19.43 -0.76
CA LEU A 156 4.26 19.96 -0.60
C LEU A 156 5.19 19.51 -1.74
N GLN A 157 5.07 18.26 -2.20
CA GLN A 157 5.85 17.81 -3.37
C GLN A 157 5.49 18.63 -4.62
N GLY A 158 4.21 18.91 -4.85
CA GLY A 158 3.79 19.80 -5.93
C GLY A 158 4.40 21.20 -5.82
N ILE A 159 4.45 21.77 -4.62
CA ILE A 159 5.10 23.06 -4.34
C ILE A 159 6.60 22.99 -4.63
N ARG A 160 7.30 21.92 -4.21
CA ARG A 160 8.74 21.77 -4.48
C ARG A 160 9.06 21.70 -5.96
N LEU A 161 8.23 21.03 -6.75
CA LEU A 161 8.38 21.00 -8.22
C LEU A 161 8.10 22.37 -8.85
N ALA A 162 7.16 23.12 -8.29
CA ALA A 162 6.85 24.46 -8.75
C ALA A 162 7.93 25.49 -8.39
N GLN A 163 8.77 25.24 -7.37
CA GLN A 163 9.85 26.12 -6.92
C GLN A 163 9.41 27.59 -6.73
N PRO A 164 8.37 27.85 -5.91
CA PRO A 164 7.87 29.21 -5.73
C PRO A 164 8.90 30.10 -5.03
N THR A 165 8.90 31.37 -5.39
CA THR A 165 9.67 32.41 -4.71
C THR A 165 8.73 33.40 -4.00
N LEU A 166 9.28 34.11 -3.00
CA LEU A 166 8.53 35.08 -2.22
C LEU A 166 7.84 36.13 -3.11
N GLY A 167 6.54 36.36 -2.89
CA GLY A 167 5.75 37.37 -3.60
C GLY A 167 5.12 36.89 -4.92
N GLU A 168 5.43 35.68 -5.40
CA GLU A 168 4.80 35.12 -6.60
C GLU A 168 3.28 34.91 -6.43
N SER A 169 2.57 34.93 -7.56
CA SER A 169 1.13 34.70 -7.66
C SER A 169 0.86 33.27 -8.12
N PHE A 170 0.28 32.46 -7.26
CA PHE A 170 -0.07 31.08 -7.54
C PHE A 170 -1.57 30.84 -7.60
N VAL A 171 -2.00 29.94 -8.47
CA VAL A 171 -3.37 29.42 -8.49
C VAL A 171 -3.37 27.97 -8.01
N VAL A 172 -4.33 27.62 -7.17
CA VAL A 172 -4.63 26.23 -6.81
C VAL A 172 -6.00 25.88 -7.37
N THR A 173 -6.02 24.97 -8.34
CA THR A 173 -7.27 24.47 -8.95
C THR A 173 -7.71 23.18 -8.28
N GLY A 174 -8.85 23.26 -7.57
CA GLY A 174 -9.38 22.22 -6.70
C GLY A 174 -9.08 22.51 -5.24
N ALA A 175 -10.09 22.96 -4.49
CA ALA A 175 -10.02 23.24 -3.05
C ALA A 175 -10.47 22.03 -2.20
N GLY A 176 -10.15 20.81 -2.64
CA GLY A 176 -10.27 19.61 -1.81
C GLY A 176 -9.21 19.59 -0.70
N LEU A 177 -9.12 18.49 0.05
CA LEU A 177 -8.19 18.35 1.18
C LEU A 177 -6.74 18.72 0.80
N ILE A 178 -6.19 18.14 -0.27
CA ILE A 178 -4.83 18.45 -0.74
C ILE A 178 -4.71 19.90 -1.18
N GLY A 179 -5.73 20.44 -1.85
CA GLY A 179 -5.73 21.83 -2.31
C GLY A 179 -5.69 22.83 -1.15
N LEU A 180 -6.53 22.63 -0.12
CA LEU A 180 -6.56 23.49 1.08
C LEU A 180 -5.25 23.45 1.87
N LEU A 181 -4.61 22.28 1.96
CA LEU A 181 -3.27 22.13 2.55
C LEU A 181 -2.21 22.85 1.69
N THR A 182 -2.28 22.72 0.36
CA THR A 182 -1.37 23.39 -0.58
C THR A 182 -1.50 24.91 -0.49
N ILE A 183 -2.72 25.45 -0.37
CA ILE A 183 -2.98 26.88 -0.19
C ILE A 183 -2.26 27.42 1.04
N GLN A 184 -2.41 26.76 2.18
CA GLN A 184 -1.75 27.19 3.42
C GLN A 184 -0.22 27.20 3.29
N MET A 185 0.35 26.12 2.69
CA MET A 185 1.81 26.01 2.50
C MET A 185 2.36 27.06 1.52
N LEU A 186 1.64 27.40 0.44
CA LEU A 186 2.02 28.49 -0.47
C LEU A 186 1.93 29.85 0.25
N ARG A 187 0.89 30.07 1.07
CA ARG A 187 0.77 31.29 1.89
C ARG A 187 1.93 31.42 2.88
N ALA A 188 2.28 30.31 3.58
CA ALA A 188 3.43 30.27 4.47
C ALA A 188 4.76 30.55 3.74
N ASN A 189 4.87 30.17 2.46
CA ASN A 189 6.03 30.49 1.61
C ASN A 189 6.02 31.95 1.08
N GLY A 190 5.03 32.77 1.47
CA GLY A 190 4.92 34.17 1.09
C GLY A 190 4.33 34.42 -0.30
N CYS A 191 3.69 33.44 -0.91
CA CYS A 191 2.99 33.62 -2.18
C CYS A 191 1.61 34.25 -1.99
N ARG A 192 1.14 34.99 -3.00
CA ARG A 192 -0.28 35.28 -3.16
C ARG A 192 -0.94 34.05 -3.76
N VAL A 193 -2.15 33.70 -3.28
CA VAL A 193 -2.83 32.47 -3.71
C VAL A 193 -4.27 32.78 -4.14
N LEU A 194 -4.67 32.26 -5.30
CA LEU A 194 -6.05 32.21 -5.78
C LEU A 194 -6.52 30.75 -5.79
N ALA A 195 -7.61 30.45 -5.13
CA ALA A 195 -8.25 29.13 -5.11
C ALA A 195 -9.41 29.08 -6.11
N ILE A 196 -9.47 28.02 -6.91
CA ILE A 196 -10.56 27.77 -7.87
C ILE A 196 -11.25 26.45 -7.52
N ASP A 197 -12.55 26.49 -7.23
CA ASP A 197 -13.39 25.31 -7.03
C ASP A 197 -14.86 25.63 -7.35
N PHE A 198 -15.67 24.60 -7.60
CA PHE A 198 -17.12 24.74 -7.79
C PHE A 198 -17.90 24.77 -6.45
N ASP A 199 -17.29 24.27 -5.37
CA ASP A 199 -17.88 24.16 -4.05
C ASP A 199 -17.57 25.40 -3.21
N GLN A 200 -18.61 26.20 -2.91
CA GLN A 200 -18.46 27.44 -2.17
C GLN A 200 -17.96 27.20 -0.73
N SER A 201 -18.37 26.11 -0.07
CA SER A 201 -17.94 25.81 1.30
C SER A 201 -16.44 25.59 1.40
N LYS A 202 -15.84 24.95 0.39
CA LYS A 202 -14.38 24.76 0.29
C LYS A 202 -13.66 26.07 -0.03
N LEU A 203 -14.25 26.91 -0.87
CA LEU A 203 -13.72 28.24 -1.17
C LEU A 203 -13.76 29.16 0.07
N ASP A 204 -14.78 29.04 0.89
CA ASP A 204 -14.86 29.80 2.15
C ASP A 204 -13.72 29.39 3.12
N LEU A 205 -13.38 28.10 3.21
CA LEU A 205 -12.19 27.63 3.93
C LEU A 205 -10.90 28.17 3.29
N ALA A 206 -10.77 28.12 1.95
CA ALA A 206 -9.62 28.69 1.25
C ALA A 206 -9.43 30.18 1.57
N LYS A 207 -10.53 30.94 1.65
CA LYS A 207 -10.53 32.35 2.04
C LYS A 207 -10.08 32.56 3.50
N GLN A 208 -10.51 31.68 4.42
CA GLN A 208 -10.03 31.71 5.82
C GLN A 208 -8.51 31.46 5.88
N PHE A 209 -7.95 30.64 4.99
CA PHE A 209 -6.52 30.39 4.88
C PHE A 209 -5.78 31.49 4.09
N GLY A 210 -6.45 32.60 3.75
CA GLY A 210 -5.84 33.79 3.15
C GLY A 210 -5.71 33.74 1.62
N ALA A 211 -6.44 32.86 0.93
CA ALA A 211 -6.54 32.87 -0.54
C ALA A 211 -7.63 33.83 -1.02
N GLU A 212 -7.43 34.41 -2.21
CA GLU A 212 -8.53 34.91 -3.04
C GLU A 212 -9.26 33.71 -3.67
N ILE A 213 -10.52 33.88 -4.09
CA ILE A 213 -11.36 32.77 -4.55
C ILE A 213 -11.97 33.05 -5.92
N CYS A 214 -12.21 31.98 -6.69
CA CYS A 214 -12.97 31.98 -7.93
C CYS A 214 -13.91 30.77 -7.95
N ASN A 215 -15.20 31.01 -8.19
CA ASN A 215 -16.22 29.98 -8.27
C ASN A 215 -16.84 29.87 -9.67
N PRO A 216 -16.33 28.98 -10.53
CA PRO A 216 -16.92 28.79 -11.85
C PRO A 216 -18.38 28.35 -11.83
N GLY A 217 -18.84 27.70 -10.76
CA GLY A 217 -20.24 27.34 -10.56
C GLY A 217 -21.19 28.54 -10.42
N LYS A 218 -20.66 29.72 -10.15
CA LYS A 218 -21.37 31.00 -10.10
C LYS A 218 -21.20 31.83 -11.39
N GLY A 219 -20.59 31.26 -12.43
CA GLY A 219 -20.39 31.92 -13.72
C GLY A 219 -19.11 32.75 -13.79
N GLU A 220 -18.19 32.65 -12.83
CA GLU A 220 -16.90 33.33 -12.90
C GLU A 220 -15.97 32.58 -13.87
N ASP A 221 -15.29 33.32 -14.75
CA ASP A 221 -14.29 32.74 -15.67
C ASP A 221 -12.94 32.63 -14.96
N PRO A 222 -12.42 31.40 -14.74
CA PRO A 222 -11.14 31.18 -14.07
C PRO A 222 -9.96 31.90 -14.73
N VAL A 223 -9.96 32.00 -16.07
CA VAL A 223 -8.87 32.66 -16.80
C VAL A 223 -8.91 34.18 -16.58
N ALA A 224 -10.09 34.78 -16.70
CA ALA A 224 -10.26 36.22 -16.46
C ALA A 224 -9.93 36.61 -15.02
N VAL A 225 -10.41 35.83 -14.03
CA VAL A 225 -10.12 36.05 -12.61
C VAL A 225 -8.61 35.86 -12.33
N GLY A 226 -7.96 34.83 -12.90
CA GLY A 226 -6.51 34.60 -12.74
C GLY A 226 -5.66 35.73 -13.31
N LEU A 227 -6.05 36.29 -14.48
CA LEU A 227 -5.40 37.44 -15.07
C LEU A 227 -5.59 38.70 -14.24
N ALA A 228 -6.81 38.96 -13.72
CA ALA A 228 -7.07 40.08 -12.82
C ALA A 228 -6.28 39.96 -11.51
N PHE A 229 -6.26 38.77 -10.90
CA PHE A 229 -5.49 38.45 -9.68
C PHE A 229 -3.99 38.74 -9.87
N SER A 230 -3.42 38.42 -11.04
CA SER A 230 -2.03 38.67 -11.39
C SER A 230 -1.78 40.09 -11.96
N ARG A 231 -2.75 41.01 -11.83
CA ARG A 231 -2.68 42.38 -12.34
C ARG A 231 -2.39 42.47 -13.87
N GLY A 232 -2.92 41.51 -14.62
CA GLY A 232 -2.77 41.42 -16.05
C GLY A 232 -1.46 40.76 -16.56
N ALA A 233 -0.50 40.50 -15.69
CA ALA A 233 0.78 39.87 -16.06
C ALA A 233 0.69 38.37 -16.36
N GLY A 234 -0.35 37.71 -15.86
CA GLY A 234 -0.47 36.25 -15.78
C GLY A 234 0.18 35.70 -14.53
N VAL A 235 -0.31 34.56 -14.05
CA VAL A 235 0.17 33.95 -12.80
C VAL A 235 1.52 33.24 -12.97
N ASP A 236 2.33 33.22 -11.93
CA ASP A 236 3.66 32.62 -11.91
C ASP A 236 3.61 31.09 -11.94
N GLY A 237 2.59 30.52 -11.28
CA GLY A 237 2.39 29.08 -11.28
C GLY A 237 0.97 28.66 -10.98
N VAL A 238 0.63 27.46 -11.43
CA VAL A 238 -0.65 26.78 -11.14
C VAL A 238 -0.38 25.39 -10.60
N ILE A 239 -0.98 25.06 -9.45
CA ILE A 239 -0.97 23.71 -8.90
C ILE A 239 -2.38 23.15 -9.04
N ILE A 240 -2.52 22.07 -9.78
CA ILE A 240 -3.80 21.42 -10.06
C ILE A 240 -3.95 20.23 -9.12
N THR A 241 -4.83 20.36 -8.13
CA THR A 241 -5.18 19.29 -7.16
C THR A 241 -6.56 18.69 -7.43
N ALA A 242 -7.25 19.18 -8.44
CA ALA A 242 -8.56 18.68 -8.86
C ALA A 242 -8.50 17.24 -9.39
N SER A 243 -9.61 16.50 -9.23
CA SER A 243 -9.82 15.18 -9.82
C SER A 243 -11.00 15.25 -10.80
N THR A 244 -10.70 15.16 -12.10
CA THR A 244 -11.70 15.22 -13.18
C THR A 244 -11.22 14.46 -14.41
N LYS A 245 -12.15 14.13 -15.32
CA LYS A 245 -11.81 13.47 -16.59
C LYS A 245 -11.54 14.45 -17.73
N VAL A 246 -11.91 15.73 -17.56
CA VAL A 246 -11.73 16.76 -18.61
C VAL A 246 -10.36 17.42 -18.51
N SER A 247 -9.91 18.02 -19.61
CA SER A 247 -8.61 18.72 -19.72
C SER A 247 -8.69 20.21 -19.35
N ASP A 248 -9.89 20.75 -19.09
CA ASP A 248 -10.13 22.17 -18.82
C ASP A 248 -9.22 22.75 -17.75
N PRO A 249 -8.95 22.10 -16.59
CA PRO A 249 -8.06 22.68 -15.58
C PRO A 249 -6.65 22.96 -16.12
N VAL A 250 -6.11 22.10 -17.01
CA VAL A 250 -4.77 22.29 -17.58
C VAL A 250 -4.79 23.37 -18.67
N ILE A 251 -5.83 23.40 -19.49
CA ILE A 251 -6.02 24.42 -20.53
C ILE A 251 -6.17 25.81 -19.89
N GLN A 252 -7.01 25.93 -18.86
CA GLN A 252 -7.18 27.18 -18.13
C GLN A 252 -5.88 27.62 -17.45
N ALA A 253 -5.14 26.69 -16.83
CA ALA A 253 -3.84 26.95 -16.23
C ALA A 253 -2.86 27.53 -17.27
N ALA A 254 -2.79 26.96 -18.46
CA ALA A 254 -1.92 27.46 -19.53
C ALA A 254 -2.32 28.88 -19.96
N ARG A 255 -3.64 29.15 -20.09
CA ARG A 255 -4.15 30.45 -20.55
C ARG A 255 -3.92 31.57 -19.54
N MET A 256 -4.08 31.30 -18.22
CA MET A 256 -3.87 32.31 -17.18
C MET A 256 -2.41 32.51 -16.77
N SER A 257 -1.51 31.59 -17.14
CA SER A 257 -0.09 31.69 -16.80
C SER A 257 0.63 32.78 -17.60
N ARG A 258 1.60 33.46 -16.97
CA ARG A 258 2.55 34.34 -17.66
C ARG A 258 3.50 33.53 -18.56
N LYS A 259 4.31 34.20 -19.37
CA LYS A 259 5.43 33.56 -20.09
C LYS A 259 6.36 32.88 -19.08
N ARG A 260 6.79 31.65 -19.39
CA ARG A 260 7.60 30.78 -18.52
C ARG A 260 6.95 30.44 -17.18
N GLY A 261 5.62 30.50 -17.12
CA GLY A 261 4.87 30.02 -15.97
C GLY A 261 5.00 28.50 -15.78
N ARG A 262 4.72 28.02 -14.57
CA ARG A 262 4.87 26.63 -14.17
C ARG A 262 3.51 26.00 -13.85
N ILE A 263 3.22 24.84 -14.39
CA ILE A 263 1.98 24.12 -14.14
C ILE A 263 2.34 22.75 -13.56
N ILE A 264 1.87 22.48 -12.34
CA ILE A 264 2.12 21.21 -11.66
C ILE A 264 0.80 20.48 -11.47
N LEU A 265 0.72 19.28 -12.02
CA LEU A 265 -0.42 18.38 -11.86
C LEU A 265 -0.17 17.44 -10.69
N VAL A 266 -0.86 17.69 -9.58
CA VAL A 266 -0.88 16.84 -8.37
C VAL A 266 -2.08 15.91 -8.39
N GLY A 267 -3.22 16.40 -8.87
CA GLY A 267 -4.46 15.64 -9.00
C GLY A 267 -4.51 14.75 -10.23
N VAL A 268 -5.72 14.49 -10.72
CA VAL A 268 -5.96 13.67 -11.91
C VAL A 268 -6.86 14.43 -12.87
N THR A 269 -6.38 14.69 -14.10
CA THR A 269 -7.16 15.36 -15.14
C THR A 269 -7.01 14.67 -16.49
N GLY A 270 -7.87 15.01 -17.45
CA GLY A 270 -7.60 14.72 -18.86
C GLY A 270 -6.33 15.47 -19.31
N LEU A 271 -5.63 14.90 -20.29
CA LEU A 271 -4.39 15.46 -20.85
C LEU A 271 -4.45 15.58 -22.39
N GLU A 272 -5.65 15.86 -22.91
CA GLU A 272 -5.81 16.24 -24.32
C GLU A 272 -5.47 17.72 -24.46
N LEU A 273 -4.22 18.02 -24.83
CA LEU A 273 -3.64 19.35 -24.78
C LEU A 273 -3.34 19.88 -26.17
N ASN A 274 -3.60 21.19 -26.37
CA ASN A 274 -3.19 21.89 -27.57
C ASN A 274 -1.80 22.51 -27.36
N ARG A 275 -0.84 22.17 -28.25
CA ARG A 275 0.51 22.70 -28.19
C ARG A 275 0.54 24.25 -28.20
N ALA A 276 -0.38 24.91 -28.89
CA ALA A 276 -0.41 26.38 -29.01
C ALA A 276 -0.57 27.07 -27.65
N ASP A 277 -1.37 26.52 -26.72
CA ASP A 277 -1.59 27.09 -25.37
C ASP A 277 -0.28 27.14 -24.54
N PHE A 278 0.70 26.29 -24.86
CA PHE A 278 1.98 26.17 -24.13
C PHE A 278 3.15 26.84 -24.86
N TYR A 279 3.17 26.73 -26.19
CA TYR A 279 4.33 27.11 -27.03
C TYR A 279 4.65 28.59 -26.98
N GLU A 280 3.65 29.47 -27.13
CA GLU A 280 3.87 30.93 -27.20
C GLU A 280 4.37 31.50 -25.87
N LYS A 281 4.04 30.84 -24.79
CA LYS A 281 4.42 31.25 -23.42
C LYS A 281 5.61 30.46 -22.87
N GLU A 282 6.13 29.47 -23.61
CA GLU A 282 7.25 28.60 -23.15
C GLU A 282 6.97 28.03 -21.74
N LEU A 283 5.75 27.44 -21.53
CA LEU A 283 5.30 26.96 -20.24
C LEU A 283 5.99 25.66 -19.86
N SER A 284 6.28 25.50 -18.56
CA SER A 284 6.65 24.21 -17.96
C SER A 284 5.41 23.48 -17.45
N PHE A 285 5.27 22.21 -17.82
CA PHE A 285 4.22 21.33 -17.29
C PHE A 285 4.86 20.06 -16.72
N GLN A 286 4.53 19.75 -15.46
CA GLN A 286 5.07 18.58 -14.79
C GLN A 286 4.00 17.87 -13.95
N VAL A 287 4.01 16.52 -14.00
CA VAL A 287 3.18 15.68 -13.14
C VAL A 287 3.94 15.40 -11.84
N SER A 288 3.29 15.63 -10.70
CA SER A 288 3.84 15.34 -9.38
C SER A 288 3.62 13.87 -9.01
N CYS A 289 4.63 13.24 -8.42
CA CYS A 289 4.54 11.85 -7.96
C CYS A 289 4.39 11.80 -6.45
N SER A 290 3.16 11.54 -5.97
CA SER A 290 2.84 11.29 -4.57
C SER A 290 3.54 12.29 -3.60
N TYR A 291 4.17 11.82 -2.52
CA TYR A 291 4.81 12.66 -1.50
C TYR A 291 6.33 12.84 -1.69
N GLY A 292 6.86 12.50 -2.84
CA GLY A 292 8.19 12.94 -3.26
C GLY A 292 9.19 11.84 -3.60
N PRO A 293 10.47 12.20 -3.73
CA PRO A 293 11.56 11.27 -4.05
C PRO A 293 11.67 10.14 -3.04
N GLY A 294 11.86 8.93 -3.52
CA GLY A 294 11.81 7.68 -2.78
C GLY A 294 10.59 6.84 -3.13
N ARG A 295 9.53 7.48 -3.61
CA ARG A 295 8.29 6.78 -3.96
C ARG A 295 8.49 5.80 -5.10
N TYR A 296 8.07 4.54 -4.87
CA TYR A 296 8.25 3.38 -5.77
C TYR A 296 9.71 2.93 -5.95
N ASP A 297 10.66 3.47 -5.18
CA ASP A 297 12.01 2.96 -5.11
C ASP A 297 12.14 1.94 -3.98
N THR A 298 12.28 0.66 -4.33
CA THR A 298 12.37 -0.44 -3.36
C THR A 298 13.64 -0.36 -2.50
N GLU A 299 14.73 0.29 -2.98
CA GLU A 299 15.92 0.52 -2.16
C GLU A 299 15.61 1.49 -1.02
N TYR A 300 14.86 2.55 -1.33
CA TYR A 300 14.47 3.54 -0.34
C TYR A 300 13.32 3.03 0.56
N GLU A 301 12.19 2.63 -0.04
CA GLU A 301 10.99 2.25 0.72
C GLU A 301 11.19 0.92 1.49
N ASP A 302 11.63 -0.17 0.82
CA ASP A 302 11.64 -1.49 1.44
C ASP A 302 12.94 -1.81 2.20
N LYS A 303 14.10 -1.36 1.67
CA LYS A 303 15.40 -1.68 2.25
C LYS A 303 15.93 -0.62 3.20
N GLY A 304 15.31 0.58 3.23
CA GLY A 304 15.68 1.66 4.13
C GLY A 304 16.99 2.37 3.76
N ASN A 305 17.43 2.26 2.49
CA ASN A 305 18.59 2.96 1.97
C ASN A 305 18.20 4.39 1.58
N ASP A 306 18.66 5.38 2.36
CA ASP A 306 18.36 6.78 2.08
C ASP A 306 19.31 7.34 1.00
N TYR A 307 18.82 8.36 0.29
CA TYR A 307 19.62 9.12 -0.67
C TYR A 307 20.60 10.05 0.05
N PRO A 308 21.80 10.29 -0.51
CA PRO A 308 22.71 11.30 0.02
C PRO A 308 22.05 12.67 0.08
N LEU A 309 22.00 13.27 1.27
CA LEU A 309 21.29 14.52 1.55
C LEU A 309 21.65 15.66 0.60
N GLY A 310 22.93 15.76 0.21
CA GLY A 310 23.42 16.80 -0.70
C GLY A 310 22.88 16.69 -2.13
N PHE A 311 22.39 15.53 -2.54
CA PHE A 311 21.84 15.31 -3.89
C PHE A 311 20.33 15.23 -3.91
N VAL A 312 19.71 14.67 -2.86
CA VAL A 312 18.25 14.59 -2.73
C VAL A 312 17.85 15.17 -1.39
N ARG A 313 17.63 16.50 -1.34
CA ARG A 313 17.31 17.21 -0.10
C ARG A 313 15.94 16.78 0.45
N TRP A 314 14.95 16.57 -0.41
CA TRP A 314 13.57 16.35 -0.05
C TRP A 314 13.09 14.97 -0.50
N THR A 315 13.19 13.99 0.41
CA THR A 315 12.59 12.67 0.25
C THR A 315 11.18 12.65 0.84
N GLU A 316 10.47 11.56 0.67
CA GLU A 316 9.16 11.31 1.30
C GLU A 316 9.20 11.59 2.80
N GLN A 317 10.12 10.97 3.53
CA GLN A 317 10.28 11.16 4.98
C GLN A 317 10.56 12.63 5.34
N ARG A 318 11.46 13.28 4.60
CA ARG A 318 11.82 14.69 4.88
C ARG A 318 10.70 15.65 4.54
N ASN A 319 9.79 15.27 3.63
CA ASN A 319 8.55 16.00 3.41
C ASN A 319 7.58 15.82 4.58
N PHE A 320 7.47 14.61 5.17
CA PHE A 320 6.67 14.42 6.39
C PHE A 320 7.20 15.29 7.54
N VAL A 321 8.51 15.29 7.77
CA VAL A 321 9.16 16.13 8.78
C VAL A 321 8.86 17.61 8.54
N ALA A 322 9.02 18.11 7.31
CA ALA A 322 8.78 19.50 6.98
C ALA A 322 7.32 19.93 7.22
N VAL A 323 6.36 19.06 6.94
CA VAL A 323 4.94 19.31 7.23
C VAL A 323 4.69 19.36 8.74
N LEU A 324 5.26 18.42 9.50
CA LEU A 324 5.13 18.41 10.97
C LEU A 324 5.76 19.66 11.60
N ASP A 325 6.90 20.11 11.09
CA ASP A 325 7.54 21.37 11.53
C ASP A 325 6.63 22.58 11.28
N MET A 326 5.93 22.63 10.14
CA MET A 326 4.96 23.70 9.84
C MET A 326 3.75 23.65 10.77
N MET A 327 3.28 22.46 11.14
CA MET A 327 2.22 22.29 12.14
C MET A 327 2.71 22.76 13.51
N ALA A 328 3.90 22.35 13.93
CA ALA A 328 4.52 22.75 15.19
C ALA A 328 4.72 24.27 15.31
N ALA A 329 5.05 24.93 14.20
CA ALA A 329 5.18 26.38 14.09
C ALA A 329 3.84 27.12 13.98
N GLY A 330 2.70 26.41 13.88
CA GLY A 330 1.37 27.00 13.70
C GLY A 330 1.12 27.62 12.31
N THR A 331 2.00 27.38 11.34
CA THR A 331 1.86 27.90 9.97
C THR A 331 0.99 27.02 9.07
N LEU A 332 0.72 25.78 9.51
CA LEU A 332 -0.23 24.86 8.88
C LEU A 332 -1.26 24.41 9.93
N ASN A 333 -2.50 24.86 9.75
CA ASN A 333 -3.63 24.50 10.62
C ASN A 333 -4.58 23.55 9.91
N VAL A 334 -4.71 22.34 10.44
CA VAL A 334 -5.57 21.29 9.85
C VAL A 334 -6.89 21.08 10.59
N GLU A 335 -7.07 21.69 11.76
CA GLU A 335 -8.28 21.56 12.57
C GLU A 335 -9.58 21.83 11.78
N PRO A 336 -9.69 22.92 10.98
CA PRO A 336 -10.89 23.18 10.19
C PRO A 336 -11.15 22.16 9.08
N LEU A 337 -10.19 21.29 8.80
CA LEU A 337 -10.29 20.23 7.78
C LEU A 337 -10.80 18.91 8.35
N ILE A 338 -10.87 18.76 9.67
CA ILE A 338 -11.43 17.58 10.35
C ILE A 338 -12.95 17.70 10.34
N THR A 339 -13.60 16.91 9.49
CA THR A 339 -15.05 16.98 9.34
C THR A 339 -15.79 16.01 10.24
N GLN A 340 -15.25 14.83 10.48
CA GLN A 340 -15.88 13.80 11.32
C GLN A 340 -14.83 12.93 12.02
N ARG A 341 -15.24 12.32 13.14
CA ARG A 341 -14.44 11.37 13.91
C ARG A 341 -15.26 10.10 14.14
N PHE A 342 -14.65 8.97 13.93
CA PHE A 342 -15.27 7.65 14.12
C PHE A 342 -14.35 6.76 14.96
N GLU A 343 -14.94 5.86 15.74
CA GLU A 343 -14.21 4.76 16.33
C GLU A 343 -13.79 3.78 15.21
N PHE A 344 -12.65 3.13 15.37
CA PHE A 344 -12.12 2.22 14.35
C PHE A 344 -13.08 1.05 14.05
N GLU A 345 -13.79 0.58 15.06
CA GLU A 345 -14.81 -0.46 14.93
C GLU A 345 -15.99 -0.03 14.05
N ASP A 346 -16.26 1.27 13.98
CA ASP A 346 -17.29 1.89 13.15
C ASP A 346 -16.79 2.30 11.75
N ALA A 347 -15.60 1.86 11.34
CA ALA A 347 -15.03 2.21 10.05
C ALA A 347 -15.96 1.95 8.84
N PRO A 348 -16.75 0.87 8.76
CA PRO A 348 -17.71 0.72 7.66
C PRO A 348 -18.67 1.91 7.55
N LYS A 349 -19.16 2.46 8.66
CA LYS A 349 -20.00 3.67 8.68
C LYS A 349 -19.26 4.91 8.18
N ALA A 350 -17.96 5.04 8.50
CA ALA A 350 -17.13 6.13 7.98
C ALA A 350 -17.01 6.08 6.45
N TYR A 351 -16.90 4.89 5.87
CA TYR A 351 -16.83 4.71 4.42
C TYR A 351 -18.19 4.88 3.73
N ASP A 352 -19.29 4.57 4.40
CA ASP A 352 -20.64 4.90 3.90
C ASP A 352 -20.83 6.43 3.90
N ALA A 353 -20.53 7.11 5.01
CA ALA A 353 -20.54 8.57 5.07
C ALA A 353 -19.65 9.21 3.98
N LEU A 354 -18.44 8.66 3.75
CA LEU A 354 -17.53 9.11 2.70
C LEU A 354 -18.14 9.04 1.30
N THR A 355 -18.97 8.03 1.03
CA THR A 355 -19.59 7.84 -0.30
C THR A 355 -20.88 8.64 -0.47
N GLU A 356 -21.64 8.88 0.59
CA GLU A 356 -22.90 9.62 0.60
C GLU A 356 -22.66 11.14 0.65
N ASP A 357 -21.77 11.61 1.53
CA ASP A 357 -21.45 13.02 1.70
C ASP A 357 -20.15 13.40 0.96
N LYS A 358 -20.31 14.22 -0.08
CA LYS A 358 -19.17 14.75 -0.86
C LYS A 358 -18.50 15.95 -0.22
N SER A 359 -19.06 16.54 0.81
CA SER A 359 -18.52 17.70 1.51
C SER A 359 -17.40 17.33 2.49
N GLY A 360 -17.34 16.09 2.96
CA GLY A 360 -16.35 15.57 3.89
C GLY A 360 -14.92 15.73 3.35
N LEU A 361 -14.03 16.34 4.15
CA LEU A 361 -12.62 16.57 3.81
C LEU A 361 -11.71 15.55 4.51
N GLY A 362 -11.62 15.60 5.83
CA GLY A 362 -10.82 14.70 6.64
C GLY A 362 -11.70 13.95 7.65
N LEU A 363 -11.80 12.64 7.53
CA LEU A 363 -12.48 11.77 8.48
C LEU A 363 -11.42 11.03 9.29
N LEU A 364 -11.50 11.09 10.61
CA LEU A 364 -10.54 10.44 11.50
C LEU A 364 -11.10 9.14 12.04
N LEU A 365 -10.24 8.12 12.09
CA LEU A 365 -10.48 6.89 12.83
C LEU A 365 -9.66 6.91 14.13
N LYS A 366 -10.32 6.62 15.25
CA LYS A 366 -9.72 6.54 16.60
C LYS A 366 -9.58 5.10 17.03
N TYR A 367 -8.44 4.76 17.64
CA TYR A 367 -8.09 3.39 18.03
C TYR A 367 -7.96 3.29 19.53
N ASN A 368 -9.05 2.92 20.22
CA ASN A 368 -9.15 2.94 21.68
C ASN A 368 -9.02 1.55 22.32
N SER A 369 -8.92 0.45 21.53
CA SER A 369 -8.74 -0.89 22.09
C SER A 369 -7.39 -1.01 22.83
N PRO A 370 -7.30 -1.80 23.92
CA PRO A 370 -6.03 -2.04 24.62
C PRO A 370 -4.97 -2.65 23.71
N VAL A 371 -3.70 -2.22 23.85
CA VAL A 371 -2.60 -2.67 22.98
C VAL A 371 -2.39 -4.18 23.10
N GLU A 372 -2.56 -4.75 24.29
CA GLU A 372 -2.40 -6.17 24.58
C GLU A 372 -3.31 -7.04 23.70
N THR A 373 -4.54 -6.58 23.44
CA THR A 373 -5.50 -7.30 22.57
C THR A 373 -5.14 -7.25 21.09
N ARG A 374 -4.27 -6.31 20.69
CA ARG A 374 -3.81 -6.15 19.30
C ARG A 374 -2.60 -7.02 18.95
N LEU A 375 -1.93 -7.61 19.97
CA LEU A 375 -0.65 -8.32 19.81
C LEU A 375 -0.81 -9.83 19.56
N GLU A 376 -2.03 -10.30 19.36
CA GLU A 376 -2.28 -11.72 19.09
C GLU A 376 -1.58 -12.18 17.81
N LYS A 377 -0.73 -13.19 17.95
CA LYS A 377 0.05 -13.77 16.84
C LYS A 377 -0.69 -14.88 16.09
N ARG A 378 -1.90 -15.22 16.52
CA ARG A 378 -2.70 -16.33 16.01
C ARG A 378 -4.19 -15.96 15.96
N VAL A 379 -4.85 -16.36 14.88
CA VAL A 379 -6.30 -16.26 14.71
C VAL A 379 -6.85 -17.61 14.31
N VAL A 380 -7.86 -18.08 15.01
CA VAL A 380 -8.59 -19.33 14.70
C VAL A 380 -9.59 -19.01 13.61
N LEU A 381 -9.47 -19.68 12.45
CA LEU A 381 -10.34 -19.48 11.29
C LEU A 381 -11.53 -20.46 11.33
N ARG A 382 -11.29 -21.68 11.80
CA ARG A 382 -12.33 -22.71 11.96
C ARG A 382 -11.87 -23.80 12.92
N PRO A 383 -12.79 -24.53 13.54
CA PRO A 383 -12.45 -25.74 14.29
C PRO A 383 -11.88 -26.82 13.35
N ILE A 384 -10.95 -27.64 13.87
CA ILE A 384 -10.39 -28.80 13.16
C ILE A 384 -10.53 -30.05 14.02
N SER A 385 -10.91 -31.15 13.40
CA SER A 385 -10.82 -32.51 13.98
C SER A 385 -9.70 -33.26 13.27
N ILE A 386 -8.71 -33.74 14.02
CA ILE A 386 -7.52 -34.36 13.46
C ILE A 386 -7.76 -35.88 13.28
N GLU A 387 -7.59 -36.34 12.06
CA GLU A 387 -7.65 -37.74 11.69
C GLU A 387 -6.23 -38.33 11.68
N ALA A 388 -5.97 -39.32 12.51
CA ALA A 388 -4.62 -39.88 12.73
C ALA A 388 -3.94 -40.48 11.50
N LYS A 389 -4.67 -40.76 10.42
CA LYS A 389 -4.14 -41.36 9.19
C LYS A 389 -3.68 -40.37 8.14
N ASN A 390 -4.01 -39.10 8.27
CA ASN A 390 -3.75 -38.08 7.25
C ASN A 390 -2.53 -37.22 7.61
N ALA A 391 -1.87 -36.66 6.60
CA ALA A 391 -0.85 -35.64 6.82
C ALA A 391 -1.53 -34.37 7.34
N VAL A 392 -1.11 -33.90 8.50
CA VAL A 392 -1.53 -32.61 9.08
C VAL A 392 -0.45 -31.59 8.73
N VAL A 393 -0.83 -30.61 7.91
CA VAL A 393 0.12 -29.74 7.24
C VAL A 393 0.04 -28.31 7.73
N GLY A 394 1.19 -27.77 8.14
CA GLY A 394 1.42 -26.35 8.30
C GLY A 394 2.04 -25.75 7.03
N PHE A 395 1.68 -24.51 6.71
CA PHE A 395 2.27 -23.79 5.58
C PHE A 395 3.06 -22.58 6.08
N ILE A 396 4.23 -22.34 5.50
CA ILE A 396 5.01 -21.12 5.67
C ILE A 396 5.01 -20.39 4.32
N GLY A 397 4.29 -19.27 4.28
CA GLY A 397 4.08 -18.46 3.07
C GLY A 397 2.73 -18.69 2.40
N ALA A 398 2.09 -17.58 2.00
CA ALA A 398 0.81 -17.53 1.31
C ALA A 398 0.90 -16.70 0.01
N GLY A 399 2.04 -16.78 -0.69
CA GLY A 399 2.25 -16.07 -1.95
C GLY A 399 1.36 -16.59 -3.09
N ASN A 400 1.42 -15.94 -4.26
CA ASN A 400 0.59 -16.28 -5.41
C ASN A 400 0.68 -17.76 -5.84
N TYR A 401 1.88 -18.34 -5.83
CA TYR A 401 2.05 -19.74 -6.18
C TYR A 401 1.48 -20.69 -5.12
N ALA A 402 1.78 -20.39 -3.85
CA ALA A 402 1.24 -21.17 -2.73
C ALA A 402 -0.30 -21.19 -2.77
N SER A 403 -0.93 -20.03 -2.84
CA SER A 403 -2.39 -19.91 -2.75
C SER A 403 -3.14 -20.45 -3.98
N ARG A 404 -2.56 -20.35 -5.18
CA ARG A 404 -3.24 -20.75 -6.43
C ARG A 404 -2.96 -22.18 -6.85
N VAL A 405 -1.81 -22.72 -6.51
CA VAL A 405 -1.35 -24.03 -7.02
C VAL A 405 -1.09 -25.01 -5.90
N LEU A 406 -0.23 -24.64 -4.94
CA LEU A 406 0.30 -25.60 -3.99
C LEU A 406 -0.73 -26.00 -2.92
N ILE A 407 -1.37 -25.04 -2.26
CA ILE A 407 -2.39 -25.31 -1.24
C ILE A 407 -3.57 -26.12 -1.80
N PRO A 408 -4.15 -25.79 -2.98
CA PRO A 408 -5.16 -26.63 -3.62
C PRO A 408 -4.68 -28.05 -3.92
N ALA A 409 -3.42 -28.25 -4.31
CA ALA A 409 -2.85 -29.56 -4.57
C ALA A 409 -2.75 -30.39 -3.28
N PHE A 410 -2.27 -29.82 -2.18
CA PHE A 410 -2.26 -30.48 -0.87
C PHE A 410 -3.67 -30.85 -0.39
N LYS A 411 -4.62 -29.94 -0.55
CA LYS A 411 -6.03 -30.22 -0.21
C LYS A 411 -6.60 -31.37 -1.04
N LYS A 412 -6.30 -31.42 -2.33
CA LYS A 412 -6.74 -32.51 -3.23
C LYS A 412 -6.09 -33.85 -2.87
N ALA A 413 -4.89 -33.82 -2.29
CA ALA A 413 -4.20 -35.01 -1.78
C ALA A 413 -4.67 -35.45 -0.37
N SER A 414 -5.84 -34.98 0.07
CA SER A 414 -6.45 -35.31 1.37
C SER A 414 -5.62 -34.92 2.59
N SER A 415 -4.75 -33.91 2.47
CA SER A 415 -4.02 -33.34 3.61
C SER A 415 -4.96 -32.47 4.46
N GLN A 416 -4.80 -32.54 5.79
CA GLN A 416 -5.48 -31.64 6.71
C GLN A 416 -4.67 -30.35 6.87
N LEU A 417 -5.23 -29.22 6.42
CA LEU A 417 -4.60 -27.91 6.48
C LEU A 417 -4.81 -27.30 7.87
N HIS A 418 -3.74 -27.25 8.69
CA HIS A 418 -3.83 -26.79 10.08
C HIS A 418 -3.51 -25.28 10.18
N THR A 419 -2.26 -24.88 10.10
CA THR A 419 -1.81 -23.50 10.33
C THR A 419 -1.14 -22.94 9.09
N ILE A 420 -1.51 -21.72 8.69
CA ILE A 420 -0.80 -20.95 7.67
C ILE A 420 -0.05 -19.77 8.31
N VAL A 421 1.28 -19.76 8.21
CA VAL A 421 2.15 -18.73 8.77
C VAL A 421 2.61 -17.76 7.69
N THR A 422 2.40 -16.47 7.96
CA THR A 422 2.87 -15.37 7.09
C THR A 422 3.44 -14.24 7.93
N SER A 423 4.43 -13.50 7.44
CA SER A 423 5.04 -12.41 8.20
C SER A 423 4.11 -11.20 8.43
N GLY A 424 3.10 -11.02 7.59
CA GLY A 424 2.15 -9.90 7.66
C GLY A 424 0.79 -10.24 8.29
N GLY A 425 0.51 -11.52 8.55
CA GLY A 425 -0.75 -12.00 9.14
C GLY A 425 -1.94 -11.99 8.18
N ILE A 426 -2.32 -10.85 7.62
CA ILE A 426 -3.57 -10.67 6.85
C ILE A 426 -3.71 -11.61 5.64
N ASN A 427 -2.65 -11.84 4.88
CA ASN A 427 -2.68 -12.78 3.75
C ASN A 427 -2.89 -14.22 4.22
N GLY A 428 -2.42 -14.55 5.43
CA GLY A 428 -2.70 -15.84 6.08
C GLY A 428 -4.20 -16.04 6.33
N VAL A 429 -4.89 -15.01 6.82
CA VAL A 429 -6.33 -15.03 7.05
C VAL A 429 -7.08 -15.17 5.73
N ILE A 430 -6.84 -14.27 4.77
CA ILE A 430 -7.55 -14.25 3.48
C ILE A 430 -7.44 -15.60 2.74
N HIS A 431 -6.23 -16.14 2.67
CA HIS A 431 -6.01 -17.42 1.97
C HIS A 431 -6.41 -18.61 2.84
N GLY A 432 -6.24 -18.51 4.16
CA GLY A 432 -6.60 -19.56 5.11
C GLY A 432 -8.10 -19.84 5.12
N GLU A 433 -8.94 -18.82 5.24
CA GLU A 433 -10.39 -18.92 5.17
C GLU A 433 -10.85 -19.55 3.85
N LYS A 434 -10.36 -19.01 2.73
CA LYS A 434 -10.72 -19.49 1.38
C LYS A 434 -10.36 -20.95 1.14
N THR A 435 -9.24 -21.42 1.66
CA THR A 435 -8.72 -22.76 1.40
C THR A 435 -9.06 -23.77 2.50
N GLY A 436 -9.46 -23.28 3.67
CA GLY A 436 -9.92 -24.07 4.80
C GLY A 436 -8.82 -24.50 5.76
N PHE A 437 -7.86 -23.62 6.04
CA PHE A 437 -6.98 -23.75 7.21
C PHE A 437 -7.75 -23.59 8.51
N ALA A 438 -7.27 -24.22 9.57
CA ALA A 438 -7.83 -24.03 10.91
C ALA A 438 -7.37 -22.72 11.54
N GLU A 439 -6.12 -22.31 11.28
CA GLU A 439 -5.49 -21.14 11.88
C GLU A 439 -4.69 -20.34 10.87
N ALA A 440 -4.66 -19.02 11.06
CA ALA A 440 -3.66 -18.10 10.50
C ALA A 440 -2.74 -17.62 11.63
N SER A 441 -1.44 -17.52 11.37
CA SER A 441 -0.46 -17.10 12.36
C SER A 441 0.68 -16.29 11.77
N THR A 442 1.36 -15.53 12.63
CA THR A 442 2.68 -14.95 12.37
C THR A 442 3.76 -15.63 13.23
N ASP A 443 3.39 -16.56 14.10
CA ASP A 443 4.29 -17.26 15.00
C ASP A 443 4.78 -18.58 14.39
N LEU A 444 6.04 -18.58 13.93
CA LEU A 444 6.70 -19.79 13.43
C LEU A 444 6.91 -20.82 14.53
N ASP A 445 7.32 -20.38 15.73
CA ASP A 445 7.62 -21.30 16.83
C ASP A 445 6.35 -21.99 17.32
N GLY A 446 5.23 -21.27 17.33
CA GLY A 446 3.92 -21.87 17.61
C GLY A 446 3.55 -22.97 16.62
N LEU A 447 3.82 -22.80 15.31
CA LEU A 447 3.63 -23.85 14.31
C LEU A 447 4.57 -25.03 14.54
N LEU A 448 5.86 -24.77 14.78
CA LEU A 448 6.88 -25.81 14.96
C LEU A 448 6.66 -26.65 16.22
N ASN A 449 6.20 -26.05 17.30
CA ASN A 449 5.90 -26.72 18.58
C ASN A 449 4.55 -27.44 18.61
N ASN A 450 3.68 -27.20 17.62
CA ASN A 450 2.37 -27.87 17.55
C ASN A 450 2.56 -29.35 17.19
N LYS A 451 2.20 -30.24 18.16
CA LYS A 451 2.37 -31.70 18.01
C LYS A 451 1.44 -32.34 16.99
N ASP A 452 0.34 -31.68 16.67
CA ASP A 452 -0.63 -32.17 15.71
C ASP A 452 -0.11 -32.02 14.25
N ILE A 453 0.76 -31.04 14.00
CA ILE A 453 1.36 -30.82 12.70
C ILE A 453 2.56 -31.74 12.51
N ASN A 454 2.51 -32.62 11.52
CA ASN A 454 3.58 -33.56 11.21
C ASN A 454 4.40 -33.20 9.95
N THR A 455 3.88 -32.28 9.13
CA THR A 455 4.47 -31.87 7.87
C THR A 455 4.38 -30.38 7.69
N VAL A 456 5.43 -29.73 7.18
CA VAL A 456 5.45 -28.31 6.87
C VAL A 456 5.78 -28.06 5.42
N ALA A 457 4.95 -27.31 4.72
CA ALA A 457 5.17 -26.87 3.35
C ALA A 457 5.72 -25.42 3.35
N ILE A 458 6.89 -25.22 2.74
CA ILE A 458 7.59 -23.95 2.64
C ILE A 458 7.44 -23.40 1.22
N ALA A 459 6.80 -22.25 1.10
CA ALA A 459 6.54 -21.56 -0.17
C ALA A 459 6.77 -20.05 -0.03
N THR A 460 7.93 -19.70 0.45
CA THR A 460 8.38 -18.31 0.71
C THR A 460 9.26 -17.79 -0.44
N ARG A 461 10.00 -16.70 -0.20
CA ARG A 461 11.05 -16.23 -1.12
C ARG A 461 12.28 -17.15 -1.01
N HIS A 462 13.00 -17.33 -2.10
CA HIS A 462 14.10 -18.29 -2.23
C HIS A 462 15.19 -18.15 -1.16
N ASN A 463 15.51 -16.91 -0.78
CA ASN A 463 16.53 -16.60 0.24
C ASN A 463 16.17 -17.02 1.66
N SER A 464 14.97 -17.49 1.89
CA SER A 464 14.52 -17.95 3.22
C SER A 464 14.26 -19.45 3.29
N HIS A 465 14.37 -20.18 2.17
CA HIS A 465 14.06 -21.61 2.12
C HIS A 465 14.93 -22.41 3.07
N ALA A 466 16.27 -22.27 2.96
CA ALA A 466 17.22 -22.98 3.81
C ALA A 466 16.94 -22.75 5.29
N TYR A 467 16.78 -21.50 5.71
CA TYR A 467 16.47 -21.15 7.09
C TYR A 467 15.22 -21.87 7.61
N PHE A 468 14.13 -21.88 6.84
CA PHE A 468 12.92 -22.55 7.28
C PHE A 468 13.06 -24.07 7.26
N VAL A 469 13.79 -24.64 6.29
CA VAL A 469 14.07 -26.08 6.23
C VAL A 469 14.85 -26.54 7.46
N GLU A 470 15.91 -25.81 7.83
CA GLU A 470 16.70 -26.07 9.05
C GLU A 470 15.81 -26.08 10.30
N ARG A 471 14.95 -25.03 10.45
CA ARG A 471 14.05 -24.91 11.60
C ARG A 471 13.02 -26.03 11.68
N VAL A 472 12.41 -26.41 10.56
CA VAL A 472 11.40 -27.47 10.49
C VAL A 472 12.01 -28.83 10.78
N LEU A 473 13.19 -29.13 10.19
CA LEU A 473 13.91 -30.38 10.46
C LEU A 473 14.33 -30.49 11.92
N SER A 474 14.84 -29.42 12.51
CA SER A 474 15.21 -29.38 13.94
C SER A 474 14.02 -29.63 14.86
N ALA A 475 12.79 -29.30 14.42
CA ALA A 475 11.55 -29.63 15.11
C ALA A 475 11.04 -31.08 14.83
N GLY A 476 11.80 -31.90 14.10
CA GLY A 476 11.45 -33.30 13.80
C GLY A 476 10.29 -33.47 12.83
N LYS A 477 9.94 -32.45 12.05
CA LYS A 477 8.79 -32.47 11.13
C LYS A 477 9.23 -32.72 9.68
N ASN A 478 8.36 -33.38 8.90
CA ASN A 478 8.57 -33.54 7.46
C ASN A 478 8.51 -32.18 6.75
N VAL A 479 9.35 -32.02 5.74
CA VAL A 479 9.49 -30.80 4.96
C VAL A 479 9.09 -31.02 3.50
N PHE A 480 8.19 -30.22 2.99
CA PHE A 480 8.09 -29.92 1.57
C PHE A 480 8.57 -28.48 1.36
N VAL A 481 9.54 -28.28 0.48
CA VAL A 481 10.05 -26.93 0.16
C VAL A 481 10.02 -26.69 -1.35
N GLU A 482 9.54 -25.53 -1.77
CA GLU A 482 9.64 -25.11 -3.16
C GLU A 482 11.11 -24.96 -3.59
N LYS A 483 11.37 -25.16 -4.87
CA LYS A 483 12.71 -24.98 -5.43
C LYS A 483 13.14 -23.50 -5.42
N PRO A 484 14.41 -23.18 -5.22
CA PRO A 484 15.52 -24.08 -4.84
C PRO A 484 15.46 -24.41 -3.34
N LEU A 485 16.09 -25.51 -2.94
CA LEU A 485 16.24 -25.90 -1.54
C LEU A 485 17.05 -24.85 -0.76
N ALA A 486 18.14 -24.39 -1.36
CA ALA A 486 19.11 -23.45 -0.82
C ALA A 486 19.71 -22.60 -1.95
N LEU A 487 20.40 -21.51 -1.60
CA LEU A 487 21.10 -20.63 -2.55
C LEU A 487 22.60 -20.80 -2.52
N THR A 488 23.16 -21.39 -1.45
CA THR A 488 24.59 -21.61 -1.28
C THR A 488 24.89 -23.07 -0.89
N VAL A 489 26.13 -23.51 -1.07
CA VAL A 489 26.57 -24.86 -0.69
C VAL A 489 26.58 -25.01 0.83
N GLU A 490 26.98 -23.95 1.55
CA GLU A 490 27.03 -23.93 3.01
C GLU A 490 25.62 -24.11 3.63
N GLU A 491 24.58 -23.59 2.99
CA GLU A 491 23.19 -23.83 3.40
C GLU A 491 22.80 -25.31 3.23
N ILE A 492 23.24 -25.95 2.13
CA ILE A 492 23.00 -27.38 1.89
C ILE A 492 23.71 -28.24 2.95
N GLU A 493 24.97 -27.96 3.24
CA GLU A 493 25.77 -28.67 4.25
C GLU A 493 25.14 -28.61 5.65
N LYS A 494 24.59 -27.45 6.03
CA LYS A 494 23.84 -27.30 7.29
C LYS A 494 22.57 -28.17 7.31
N ILE A 495 21.78 -28.13 6.24
CA ILE A 495 20.57 -28.95 6.12
C ILE A 495 20.93 -30.43 6.20
N GLU A 496 21.97 -30.89 5.51
CA GLU A 496 22.45 -32.27 5.52
C GLU A 496 22.91 -32.70 6.90
N THR A 497 23.62 -31.82 7.61
CA THR A 497 24.07 -32.06 9.00
C THR A 497 22.87 -32.34 9.93
N ILE A 498 21.86 -31.46 9.89
CA ILE A 498 20.65 -31.60 10.73
C ILE A 498 19.88 -32.88 10.33
N TYR A 499 19.75 -33.15 9.03
CA TYR A 499 19.09 -34.33 8.52
C TYR A 499 19.74 -35.63 9.04
N ASN A 500 21.08 -35.71 8.99
CA ASN A 500 21.85 -36.85 9.45
C ASN A 500 21.79 -37.02 10.97
N GLN A 501 21.81 -35.91 11.73
CA GLN A 501 21.59 -35.92 13.18
C GLN A 501 20.20 -36.48 13.56
N ASN A 502 19.16 -36.09 12.82
CA ASN A 502 17.81 -36.60 13.03
C ASN A 502 17.74 -38.13 12.81
N ILE A 503 18.40 -38.64 11.75
CA ILE A 503 18.48 -40.10 11.52
C ILE A 503 19.17 -40.81 12.70
N GLN A 504 20.30 -40.28 13.18
CA GLN A 504 21.02 -40.84 14.33
C GLN A 504 20.17 -40.87 15.60
N ASN A 505 19.28 -39.89 15.77
CA ASN A 505 18.36 -39.79 16.90
C ASN A 505 17.04 -40.55 16.71
N ASN A 506 16.92 -41.41 15.67
CA ASN A 506 15.70 -42.11 15.28
C ASN A 506 14.51 -41.18 14.96
N GLN A 507 14.79 -39.95 14.54
CA GLN A 507 13.79 -39.00 14.04
C GLN A 507 13.82 -39.01 12.52
N TYR A 508 12.86 -39.68 11.90
CA TYR A 508 12.84 -39.89 10.44
C TYR A 508 12.06 -38.79 9.70
N ALA A 509 12.43 -37.53 9.89
CA ALA A 509 11.88 -36.41 9.12
C ALA A 509 12.35 -36.48 7.66
N ARG A 510 11.42 -36.35 6.73
CA ARG A 510 11.71 -36.40 5.28
C ARG A 510 11.77 -35.00 4.69
N VAL A 511 12.64 -34.81 3.69
CA VAL A 511 12.72 -33.57 2.90
C VAL A 511 12.32 -33.86 1.46
N MET A 512 11.37 -33.10 0.93
CA MET A 512 10.97 -33.14 -0.48
C MET A 512 11.09 -31.75 -1.08
N VAL A 513 11.88 -31.66 -2.19
CA VAL A 513 12.02 -30.42 -2.95
C VAL A 513 11.06 -30.39 -4.14
N GLY A 514 10.38 -29.28 -4.32
CA GLY A 514 9.30 -29.08 -5.28
C GLY A 514 9.76 -28.91 -6.74
N PHE A 515 10.50 -29.85 -7.29
CA PHE A 515 10.84 -29.88 -8.73
C PHE A 515 9.63 -30.34 -9.55
N ASN A 516 8.60 -29.53 -9.60
CA ASN A 516 7.27 -29.88 -10.14
C ASN A 516 7.23 -30.10 -11.66
N ARG A 517 8.13 -29.47 -12.43
CA ARG A 517 8.11 -29.55 -13.91
C ARG A 517 8.30 -30.96 -14.44
N ARG A 518 9.02 -31.82 -13.71
CA ARG A 518 9.20 -33.25 -14.10
C ARG A 518 7.88 -34.03 -14.19
N PHE A 519 6.82 -33.54 -13.55
CA PHE A 519 5.50 -34.14 -13.57
C PHE A 519 4.55 -33.49 -14.62
N SER A 520 5.03 -32.53 -15.41
CA SER A 520 4.19 -31.93 -16.46
C SER A 520 3.91 -32.99 -17.56
N PRO A 521 2.73 -32.97 -18.19
CA PRO A 521 2.37 -33.91 -19.24
C PRO A 521 3.40 -33.97 -20.37
N GLN A 522 3.97 -32.81 -20.73
CA GLN A 522 5.00 -32.73 -21.79
C GLN A 522 6.28 -33.47 -21.39
N VAL A 523 6.80 -33.22 -20.19
CA VAL A 523 8.01 -33.85 -19.69
C VAL A 523 7.80 -35.35 -19.47
N GLN A 524 6.64 -35.78 -18.98
CA GLN A 524 6.28 -37.18 -18.86
C GLN A 524 6.22 -37.88 -20.24
N LYS A 525 5.63 -37.20 -21.24
CA LYS A 525 5.60 -37.72 -22.61
C LYS A 525 7.01 -37.81 -23.20
N MET A 526 7.84 -36.77 -23.01
CA MET A 526 9.26 -36.82 -23.42
C MET A 526 9.99 -38.01 -22.77
N LYS A 527 9.84 -38.15 -21.43
CA LYS A 527 10.44 -39.27 -20.70
C LYS A 527 10.00 -40.61 -21.27
N THR A 528 8.71 -40.84 -21.49
CA THR A 528 8.17 -42.06 -22.08
C THR A 528 8.79 -42.39 -23.45
N LEU A 529 8.95 -41.37 -24.30
CA LEU A 529 9.59 -41.54 -25.62
C LEU A 529 11.08 -41.82 -25.49
N LEU A 530 11.78 -41.13 -24.60
CA LEU A 530 13.22 -41.34 -24.36
C LEU A 530 13.52 -42.71 -23.72
N ASP A 531 12.63 -43.22 -22.89
CA ASP A 531 12.80 -44.55 -22.25
C ASP A 531 12.73 -45.70 -23.27
N THR A 532 12.21 -45.46 -24.50
CA THR A 532 12.23 -46.43 -25.59
C THR A 532 13.59 -46.56 -26.29
N VAL A 533 14.49 -45.57 -26.11
CA VAL A 533 15.83 -45.53 -26.71
C VAL A 533 16.85 -46.04 -25.69
N LYS A 534 17.62 -47.06 -26.06
CA LYS A 534 18.63 -47.70 -25.19
C LYS A 534 20.03 -47.12 -25.35
N GLU A 535 20.29 -46.41 -26.44
CA GLU A 535 21.58 -45.79 -26.74
C GLU A 535 21.79 -44.51 -25.91
N PRO A 536 23.06 -44.04 -25.79
CA PRO A 536 23.35 -42.75 -25.19
C PRO A 536 22.56 -41.60 -25.83
N LYS A 537 22.02 -40.69 -25.00
CA LYS A 537 21.16 -39.60 -25.44
C LYS A 537 21.90 -38.29 -25.33
N SER A 538 21.84 -37.47 -26.38
CA SER A 538 22.34 -36.09 -26.38
C SER A 538 21.17 -35.14 -26.50
N PHE A 539 21.22 -34.04 -25.73
CA PHE A 539 20.18 -32.99 -25.70
C PHE A 539 20.76 -31.64 -26.06
#